data_3786bc3edf0ee54d8827756eb954f9af
#
_entry.id   3786bc3edf0ee54d8827756eb954f9af
#
_cell.length_a   1.000
_cell.length_b   1.000
_cell.length_c   1.000
_cell.angle_alpha   90.00
_cell.angle_beta   90.00
_cell.angle_gamma   90.00
#
_symmetry.space_group_name_H-M   'P 1'
#
loop_
_entity.id
_entity.type
_entity.pdbx_description
1 polymer ?
#
loop_
_entity_poly.entity_id
_entity_poly.type
_entity_poly.pdbx_seq_one_letter_code
_entity_poly.pdbx_strand_id
1 'polypeptide(L)'
;AVQPGRRAVQQTGGAVEVAAVNTLGVLYVVTTGDDITSVADLAGKTIYTTGKGTTPEYVLNYVLTQNGLTPGEDVTIEYMSEATEVLAAMQASSGYPVAMLPQPYVTTAQMQMEGLKVALDMTEEWDKVSPDSALVTGVVVARKEFVEQNEAAFNEFLEDYKASTEFVNANVDE
;
A
#
# COMPACT_ATOMS: atom_id res chain seq x y z
N ALA A 1 -6.37 11.57 -3.86
CA ALA A 1 -5.79 10.27 -4.24
C ALA A 1 -6.83 9.41 -4.96
N VAL A 2 -6.41 8.68 -6.00
CA VAL A 2 -7.32 7.78 -6.74
C VAL A 2 -7.34 6.45 -6.00
N GLN A 3 -8.41 6.18 -5.28
CA GLN A 3 -8.60 4.90 -4.60
C GLN A 3 -8.78 3.76 -5.62
N PRO A 4 -8.31 2.53 -5.33
CA PRO A 4 -8.37 1.38 -6.25
C PRO A 4 -9.76 1.12 -6.83
N GLY A 5 -10.78 1.16 -6.01
CA GLY A 5 -12.16 0.95 -6.42
C GLY A 5 -12.67 2.00 -7.40
N ARG A 6 -12.36 3.28 -7.16
CA ARG A 6 -12.76 4.38 -8.06
C ARG A 6 -12.13 4.23 -9.44
N ARG A 7 -10.85 3.80 -9.48
CA ARG A 7 -10.15 3.55 -10.74
C ARG A 7 -10.79 2.39 -11.51
N ALA A 8 -11.10 1.28 -10.85
CA ALA A 8 -11.76 0.13 -11.48
C ALA A 8 -13.10 0.53 -12.09
N VAL A 9 -13.94 1.29 -11.36
CA VAL A 9 -15.23 1.79 -11.87
C VAL A 9 -15.03 2.72 -13.06
N GLN A 10 -14.07 3.64 -13.01
CA GLN A 10 -13.80 4.57 -14.13
C GLN A 10 -13.27 3.86 -15.38
N GLN A 11 -12.32 2.92 -15.24
CA GLN A 11 -11.73 2.20 -16.35
C GLN A 11 -12.71 1.25 -17.06
N THR A 12 -13.70 0.76 -16.35
CA THR A 12 -14.75 -0.12 -16.90
C THR A 12 -15.98 0.63 -17.37
N GLY A 13 -15.97 1.98 -17.35
CA GLY A 13 -17.13 2.78 -17.68
C GLY A 13 -18.35 2.56 -16.79
N GLY A 14 -18.11 2.13 -15.53
CA GLY A 14 -19.16 1.82 -14.57
C GLY A 14 -19.73 0.40 -14.66
N ALA A 15 -19.11 -0.50 -15.41
CA ALA A 15 -19.55 -1.90 -15.49
C ALA A 15 -19.27 -2.71 -14.22
N VAL A 16 -18.43 -2.18 -13.32
CA VAL A 16 -18.20 -2.75 -11.98
C VAL A 16 -18.58 -1.76 -10.88
N GLU A 17 -18.87 -2.28 -9.72
CA GLU A 17 -19.09 -1.50 -8.49
C GLU A 17 -18.21 -2.03 -7.35
N VAL A 18 -17.94 -1.19 -6.37
CA VAL A 18 -17.22 -1.57 -5.16
C VAL A 18 -18.20 -2.21 -4.19
N ALA A 19 -17.94 -3.45 -3.85
CA ALA A 19 -18.75 -4.24 -2.92
C ALA A 19 -18.30 -4.10 -1.46
N ALA A 20 -16.97 -4.09 -1.26
CA ALA A 20 -16.38 -3.94 0.07
C ALA A 20 -14.98 -3.32 0.00
N VAL A 21 -14.56 -2.70 1.10
CA VAL A 21 -13.16 -2.40 1.38
C VAL A 21 -12.61 -3.55 2.21
N ASN A 22 -11.53 -4.17 1.76
CA ASN A 22 -10.96 -5.33 2.45
C ASN A 22 -9.56 -5.11 3.00
N THR A 23 -8.85 -4.07 2.56
CA THR A 23 -7.50 -3.79 3.04
C THR A 23 -7.30 -2.30 3.22
N LEU A 24 -6.90 -1.91 4.41
CA LEU A 24 -6.46 -0.56 4.75
C LEU A 24 -4.97 -0.59 5.05
N GLY A 25 -4.23 0.42 4.59
CA GLY A 25 -2.80 0.56 4.86
C GLY A 25 -1.92 -0.47 4.14
N VAL A 26 -1.13 -1.21 4.90
CA VAL A 26 -0.15 -2.26 4.53
C VAL A 26 1.13 -1.80 3.84
N LEU A 27 1.37 -0.51 3.66
CA LEU A 27 2.59 0.04 3.06
C LEU A 27 3.49 0.66 4.14
N TYR A 28 4.78 0.35 4.08
CA TYR A 28 5.76 0.79 5.08
C TYR A 28 7.05 1.24 4.40
N VAL A 29 7.62 2.35 4.87
CA VAL A 29 9.00 2.70 4.54
C VAL A 29 9.91 1.96 5.50
N VAL A 30 10.88 1.24 4.96
CA VAL A 30 11.85 0.43 5.69
C VAL A 30 13.28 0.87 5.38
N THR A 31 14.16 0.77 6.36
CA THR A 31 15.59 1.09 6.23
C THR A 31 16.41 0.35 7.29
N THR A 32 17.71 0.25 7.07
CA THR A 32 18.68 -0.20 8.09
C THR A 32 19.29 0.95 8.89
N GLY A 33 18.98 2.21 8.52
CA GLY A 33 19.49 3.42 9.19
C GLY A 33 18.57 3.93 10.28
N ASP A 34 19.06 4.88 11.06
CA ASP A 34 18.33 5.58 12.15
C ASP A 34 17.96 7.02 11.75
N ASP A 35 18.25 7.43 10.54
CA ASP A 35 18.17 8.81 10.06
C ASP A 35 16.79 9.17 9.46
N ILE A 36 15.84 8.24 9.42
CA ILE A 36 14.48 8.48 8.92
C ILE A 36 13.50 8.36 10.08
N THR A 37 12.95 9.50 10.49
CA THR A 37 11.96 9.64 11.56
C THR A 37 10.70 10.37 11.12
N SER A 38 10.75 10.98 9.92
CA SER A 38 9.66 11.72 9.30
C SER A 38 9.76 11.63 7.77
N VAL A 39 8.70 11.99 7.08
CA VAL A 39 8.69 12.05 5.60
C VAL A 39 9.72 13.05 5.07
N ALA A 40 9.99 14.15 5.80
CA ALA A 40 10.98 15.14 5.39
C ALA A 40 12.40 14.57 5.30
N ASP A 41 12.73 13.55 6.09
CA ASP A 41 14.06 12.91 6.10
C ASP A 41 14.32 12.07 4.83
N LEU A 42 13.30 11.88 4.00
CA LEU A 42 13.40 11.22 2.69
C LEU A 42 14.03 12.12 1.62
N ALA A 43 14.20 13.42 1.88
CA ALA A 43 14.84 14.33 0.95
C ALA A 43 16.27 13.88 0.59
N GLY A 44 16.58 13.84 -0.70
CA GLY A 44 17.86 13.37 -1.23
C GLY A 44 18.06 11.85 -1.20
N LYS A 45 17.09 11.08 -0.73
CA LYS A 45 17.15 9.61 -0.70
C LYS A 45 16.68 8.99 -2.01
N THR A 46 17.12 7.75 -2.23
CA THR A 46 16.54 6.85 -3.24
C THR A 46 15.64 5.85 -2.53
N ILE A 47 14.38 5.77 -2.94
CA ILE A 47 13.39 4.82 -2.42
C ILE A 47 13.18 3.73 -3.47
N TYR A 48 13.48 2.48 -3.12
CA TYR A 48 13.16 1.30 -3.91
C TYR A 48 11.76 0.84 -3.60
N THR A 49 10.94 0.56 -4.61
CA THR A 49 9.56 0.10 -4.42
C THR A 49 9.05 -0.69 -5.62
N THR A 50 7.83 -1.21 -5.49
CA THR A 50 7.10 -1.86 -6.59
C THR A 50 5.83 -1.08 -6.93
N GLY A 51 5.08 -1.54 -7.92
CA GLY A 51 3.72 -1.06 -8.17
C GLY A 51 3.64 0.27 -8.92
N LYS A 52 4.56 0.51 -9.86
CA LYS A 52 4.46 1.67 -10.77
C LYS A 52 3.11 1.70 -11.49
N GLY A 53 2.44 2.82 -11.49
CA GLY A 53 1.09 3.01 -12.06
C GLY A 53 -0.04 2.48 -11.18
N THR A 54 0.25 2.09 -9.93
CA THR A 54 -0.73 1.51 -9.01
C THR A 54 -0.73 2.21 -7.65
N THR A 55 -1.46 1.67 -6.67
CA THR A 55 -1.65 2.28 -5.35
C THR A 55 -0.35 2.67 -4.65
N PRO A 56 0.71 1.84 -4.59
CA PRO A 56 1.96 2.22 -3.93
C PRO A 56 2.57 3.53 -4.46
N GLU A 57 2.65 3.69 -5.79
CA GLU A 57 3.16 4.93 -6.39
C GLU A 57 2.29 6.14 -6.02
N TYR A 58 0.97 6.01 -6.12
CA TYR A 58 0.08 7.14 -5.83
C TYR A 58 0.13 7.56 -4.37
N VAL A 59 0.23 6.60 -3.45
CA VAL A 59 0.35 6.86 -2.01
C VAL A 59 1.67 7.56 -1.71
N LEU A 60 2.79 7.00 -2.18
CA LEU A 60 4.11 7.59 -1.96
C LEU A 60 4.18 9.01 -2.51
N ASN A 61 3.80 9.22 -3.77
CA ASN A 61 3.82 10.53 -4.40
C ASN A 61 2.91 11.55 -3.68
N TYR A 62 1.75 11.12 -3.22
CA TYR A 62 0.83 11.99 -2.49
C TYR A 62 1.41 12.41 -1.14
N VAL A 63 1.89 11.46 -0.34
CA VAL A 63 2.47 11.74 0.99
C VAL A 63 3.72 12.62 0.86
N LEU A 64 4.62 12.34 -0.09
CA LEU A 64 5.79 13.18 -0.36
C LEU A 64 5.36 14.62 -0.70
N THR A 65 4.44 14.78 -1.65
CA THR A 65 3.98 16.10 -2.11
C THR A 65 3.31 16.89 -0.98
N GLN A 66 2.49 16.25 -0.15
CA GLN A 66 1.85 16.92 0.98
C GLN A 66 2.85 17.35 2.08
N ASN A 67 4.02 16.72 2.13
CA ASN A 67 5.13 17.10 2.99
C ASN A 67 6.15 18.02 2.31
N GLY A 68 5.83 18.58 1.13
CA GLY A 68 6.66 19.56 0.42
C GLY A 68 7.83 18.97 -0.35
N LEU A 69 7.85 17.65 -0.58
CA LEU A 69 8.86 16.97 -1.39
C LEU A 69 8.31 16.66 -2.79
N THR A 70 9.10 16.91 -3.81
CA THR A 70 8.78 16.64 -5.22
C THR A 70 9.29 15.25 -5.60
N PRO A 71 8.38 14.27 -5.87
CA PRO A 71 8.81 12.95 -6.35
C PRO A 71 9.59 13.05 -7.66
N GLY A 72 10.75 12.40 -7.72
CA GLY A 72 11.64 12.42 -8.87
C GLY A 72 12.64 13.60 -8.92
N GLU A 73 12.47 14.61 -8.06
CA GLU A 73 13.40 15.75 -7.91
C GLU A 73 14.05 15.72 -6.52
N ASP A 74 13.26 15.90 -5.46
CA ASP A 74 13.75 15.86 -4.08
C ASP A 74 13.97 14.44 -3.56
N VAL A 75 13.23 13.46 -4.10
CA VAL A 75 13.32 12.04 -3.75
C VAL A 75 13.37 11.22 -5.02
N THR A 76 14.44 10.45 -5.21
CA THR A 76 14.53 9.49 -6.32
C THR A 76 13.68 8.27 -6.01
N ILE A 77 12.85 7.81 -6.96
CA ILE A 77 12.02 6.61 -6.78
C ILE A 77 12.38 5.60 -7.87
N GLU A 78 12.86 4.44 -7.45
CA GLU A 78 13.21 3.34 -8.33
C GLU A 78 12.17 2.22 -8.22
N TYR A 79 11.50 1.95 -9.35
CA TYR A 79 10.44 0.93 -9.41
C TYR A 79 10.98 -0.39 -9.93
N MET A 80 10.77 -1.44 -9.14
CA MET A 80 11.09 -2.83 -9.49
C MET A 80 9.81 -3.58 -9.85
N SER A 81 9.93 -4.67 -10.60
CA SER A 81 8.78 -5.51 -10.97
C SER A 81 8.25 -6.31 -9.78
N GLU A 82 9.16 -6.78 -8.91
CA GLU A 82 8.86 -7.67 -7.80
C GLU A 82 9.54 -7.21 -6.51
N ALA A 83 8.94 -7.54 -5.35
CA ALA A 83 9.50 -7.19 -4.04
C ALA A 83 10.84 -7.87 -3.75
N THR A 84 11.10 -9.02 -4.33
CA THR A 84 12.41 -9.70 -4.26
C THR A 84 13.53 -8.91 -4.93
N GLU A 85 13.23 -8.20 -6.03
CA GLU A 85 14.18 -7.30 -6.69
C GLU A 85 14.46 -6.06 -5.83
N VAL A 86 13.44 -5.53 -5.14
CA VAL A 86 13.61 -4.44 -4.18
C VAL A 86 14.60 -4.84 -3.09
N LEU A 87 14.44 -6.03 -2.50
CA LEU A 87 15.33 -6.52 -1.46
C LEU A 87 16.76 -6.71 -1.99
N ALA A 88 16.92 -7.26 -3.20
CA ALA A 88 18.22 -7.40 -3.83
C ALA A 88 18.90 -6.04 -4.09
N ALA A 89 18.14 -5.04 -4.54
CA ALA A 89 18.64 -3.67 -4.73
C ALA A 89 19.08 -3.04 -3.41
N MET A 90 18.30 -3.21 -2.34
CA MET A 90 18.67 -2.76 -0.99
C MET A 90 19.98 -3.41 -0.51
N GLN A 91 20.13 -4.73 -0.69
CA GLN A 91 21.34 -5.46 -0.30
C GLN A 91 22.58 -5.06 -1.10
N ALA A 92 22.40 -4.68 -2.36
CA ALA A 92 23.47 -4.21 -3.23
C ALA A 92 23.85 -2.73 -3.00
N SER A 93 23.00 -1.98 -2.32
CA SER A 93 23.22 -0.56 -2.07
C SER A 93 24.23 -0.34 -0.95
N SER A 94 25.02 0.73 -1.07
CA SER A 94 25.90 1.19 0.00
C SER A 94 25.16 2.12 0.96
N GLY A 95 25.52 2.07 2.24
CA GLY A 95 24.92 2.92 3.27
C GLY A 95 23.61 2.36 3.82
N TYR A 96 22.66 3.23 4.03
CA TYR A 96 21.36 2.89 4.62
C TYR A 96 20.27 2.93 3.53
N PRO A 97 20.04 1.81 2.83
CA PRO A 97 19.04 1.75 1.77
C PRO A 97 17.63 1.97 2.32
N VAL A 98 16.79 2.62 1.51
CA VAL A 98 15.40 2.91 1.85
C VAL A 98 14.49 2.22 0.84
N ALA A 99 13.49 1.53 1.31
CA ALA A 99 12.46 0.98 0.43
C ALA A 99 11.06 1.25 0.98
N MET A 100 10.07 1.23 0.10
CA MET A 100 8.67 1.14 0.50
C MET A 100 8.11 -0.21 0.04
N LEU A 101 7.68 -1.01 1.01
CA LEU A 101 7.20 -2.38 0.80
C LEU A 101 5.84 -2.60 1.45
N PRO A 102 5.00 -3.48 0.89
CA PRO A 102 3.79 -3.94 1.55
C PRO A 102 4.06 -5.10 2.52
N GLN A 103 3.16 -5.31 3.49
CA GLN A 103 3.08 -6.61 4.14
C GLN A 103 2.51 -7.67 3.15
N PRO A 104 2.97 -8.94 3.24
CA PRO A 104 3.92 -9.51 4.22
C PRO A 104 5.40 -9.37 3.84
N TYR A 105 5.74 -8.67 2.76
CA TYR A 105 7.13 -8.55 2.28
C TYR A 105 8.05 -7.80 3.26
N VAL A 106 7.53 -6.87 4.07
CA VAL A 106 8.30 -6.23 5.14
C VAL A 106 8.85 -7.28 6.11
N THR A 107 8.01 -8.19 6.58
CA THR A 107 8.43 -9.28 7.47
C THR A 107 9.47 -10.19 6.80
N THR A 108 9.24 -10.56 5.53
CA THR A 108 10.20 -11.37 4.76
C THR A 108 11.55 -10.65 4.61
N ALA A 109 11.54 -9.36 4.34
CA ALA A 109 12.75 -8.56 4.21
C ALA A 109 13.51 -8.45 5.55
N GLN A 110 12.80 -8.27 6.66
CA GLN A 110 13.39 -8.24 8.01
C GLN A 110 14.06 -9.57 8.39
N MET A 111 13.51 -10.70 7.94
CA MET A 111 14.13 -12.01 8.15
C MET A 111 15.42 -12.22 7.34
N GLN A 112 15.58 -11.53 6.21
CA GLN A 112 16.71 -11.69 5.29
C GLN A 112 17.76 -10.58 5.39
N MET A 113 17.44 -9.47 6.04
CA MET A 113 18.32 -8.29 6.13
C MET A 113 18.41 -7.81 7.58
N GLU A 114 19.54 -8.13 8.22
CA GLU A 114 19.79 -7.77 9.60
C GLU A 114 19.71 -6.24 9.81
N GLY A 115 19.06 -5.81 10.87
CA GLY A 115 18.89 -4.40 11.21
C GLY A 115 17.82 -3.67 10.39
N LEU A 116 17.12 -4.35 9.45
CA LEU A 116 16.02 -3.74 8.72
C LEU A 116 14.84 -3.48 9.66
N LYS A 117 14.36 -2.26 9.66
CA LYS A 117 13.24 -1.83 10.50
C LYS A 117 12.25 -0.99 9.71
N VAL A 118 11.04 -0.92 10.20
CA VAL A 118 10.04 0.05 9.75
C VAL A 118 10.44 1.42 10.29
N ALA A 119 10.63 2.36 9.38
CA ALA A 119 10.89 3.77 9.69
C ALA A 119 9.60 4.59 9.68
N LEU A 120 8.71 4.38 8.69
CA LEU A 120 7.43 5.08 8.59
C LEU A 120 6.32 4.08 8.24
N ASP A 121 5.19 4.21 8.93
CA ASP A 121 3.91 3.60 8.54
C ASP A 121 3.18 4.57 7.61
N MET A 122 2.96 4.16 6.36
CA MET A 122 2.33 5.03 5.36
C MET A 122 0.85 5.31 5.67
N THR A 123 0.21 4.50 6.51
CA THR A 123 -1.14 4.77 7.00
C THR A 123 -1.13 5.96 7.97
N GLU A 124 -0.20 5.94 8.93
CA GLU A 124 -0.03 7.06 9.86
C GLU A 124 0.36 8.35 9.14
N GLU A 125 1.27 8.26 8.17
CA GLU A 125 1.68 9.43 7.37
C GLU A 125 0.55 9.95 6.48
N TRP A 126 -0.30 9.05 5.96
CA TRP A 126 -1.51 9.42 5.23
C TRP A 126 -2.51 10.16 6.14
N ASP A 127 -2.77 9.64 7.33
CA ASP A 127 -3.74 10.22 8.26
C ASP A 127 -3.32 11.63 8.71
N LYS A 128 -2.00 11.90 8.85
CA LYS A 128 -1.47 13.23 9.16
C LYS A 128 -1.79 14.26 8.06
N VAL A 129 -1.78 13.87 6.80
CA VAL A 129 -1.95 14.78 5.65
C VAL A 129 -3.36 14.72 5.05
N SER A 130 -4.16 13.74 5.42
CA SER A 130 -5.51 13.50 4.88
C SER A 130 -6.46 12.90 5.94
N PRO A 131 -6.70 13.60 7.07
CA PRO A 131 -7.41 13.06 8.23
C PRO A 131 -8.87 12.66 7.96
N ASP A 132 -9.47 13.24 6.93
CA ASP A 132 -10.86 12.95 6.54
C ASP A 132 -10.99 11.77 5.55
N SER A 133 -9.91 11.02 5.32
CA SER A 133 -9.90 9.87 4.39
C SER A 133 -9.05 8.72 4.92
N ALA A 134 -9.42 7.49 4.59
CA ALA A 134 -8.62 6.31 4.90
C ALA A 134 -7.71 5.93 3.72
N LEU A 135 -6.52 5.36 4.03
CA LEU A 135 -5.65 4.76 3.04
C LEU A 135 -6.20 3.39 2.63
N VAL A 136 -7.05 3.37 1.59
CA VAL A 136 -7.61 2.13 1.04
C VAL A 136 -6.65 1.55 0.02
N THR A 137 -6.16 0.34 0.26
CA THR A 137 -5.23 -0.38 -0.62
C THR A 137 -5.85 -1.58 -1.32
N GLY A 138 -6.92 -2.16 -0.77
CA GLY A 138 -7.65 -3.26 -1.38
C GLY A 138 -9.16 -3.11 -1.30
N VAL A 139 -9.84 -3.53 -2.37
CA VAL A 139 -11.31 -3.54 -2.46
C VAL A 139 -11.80 -4.79 -3.17
N VAL A 140 -12.97 -5.25 -2.80
CA VAL A 140 -13.75 -6.23 -3.56
C VAL A 140 -14.60 -5.48 -4.57
N VAL A 141 -14.53 -5.89 -5.83
CA VAL A 141 -15.37 -5.33 -6.89
C VAL A 141 -16.25 -6.43 -7.50
N ALA A 142 -17.46 -6.08 -7.86
CA ALA A 142 -18.39 -6.97 -8.54
C ALA A 142 -18.84 -6.37 -9.89
N ARG A 143 -19.16 -7.22 -10.84
CA ARG A 143 -19.81 -6.76 -12.08
C ARG A 143 -21.25 -6.36 -11.78
N LYS A 144 -21.63 -5.17 -12.19
CA LYS A 144 -22.98 -4.64 -11.97
C LYS A 144 -24.08 -5.58 -12.47
N GLU A 145 -23.93 -6.06 -13.70
CA GLU A 145 -24.84 -7.02 -14.29
C GLU A 145 -25.00 -8.30 -13.44
N PHE A 146 -23.91 -8.80 -12.84
CA PHE A 146 -23.97 -9.96 -11.97
C PHE A 146 -24.76 -9.66 -10.69
N VAL A 147 -24.52 -8.51 -10.08
CA VAL A 147 -25.23 -8.07 -8.86
C VAL A 147 -26.73 -7.94 -9.14
N GLU A 148 -27.09 -7.26 -10.22
CA GLU A 148 -28.50 -7.06 -10.62
C GLU A 148 -29.25 -8.38 -10.92
N GLN A 149 -28.55 -9.36 -11.50
CA GLN A 149 -29.14 -10.67 -11.83
C GLN A 149 -29.15 -11.66 -10.66
N ASN A 150 -28.32 -11.46 -9.64
CA ASN A 150 -28.07 -12.41 -8.55
C ASN A 150 -28.08 -11.74 -7.17
N GLU A 151 -28.92 -10.75 -6.94
CA GLU A 151 -28.90 -9.90 -5.74
C GLU A 151 -28.92 -10.71 -4.44
N ALA A 152 -29.74 -11.75 -4.34
CA ALA A 152 -29.82 -12.58 -3.14
C ALA A 152 -28.51 -13.33 -2.84
N ALA A 153 -27.93 -13.96 -3.87
CA ALA A 153 -26.66 -14.68 -3.72
C ALA A 153 -25.49 -13.71 -3.44
N PHE A 154 -25.54 -12.51 -4.00
CA PHE A 154 -24.53 -11.48 -3.76
C PHE A 154 -24.59 -10.96 -2.32
N ASN A 155 -25.77 -10.73 -1.77
CA ASN A 155 -25.94 -10.32 -0.38
C ASN A 155 -25.49 -11.43 0.59
N GLU A 156 -25.83 -12.70 0.34
CA GLU A 156 -25.34 -13.84 1.10
C GLU A 156 -23.79 -13.91 1.10
N PHE A 157 -23.18 -13.75 -0.07
CA PHE A 157 -21.72 -13.66 -0.19
C PHE A 157 -21.13 -12.55 0.69
N LEU A 158 -21.73 -11.35 0.71
CA LEU A 158 -21.22 -10.23 1.53
C LEU A 158 -21.33 -10.51 3.03
N GLU A 159 -22.39 -11.20 3.46
CA GLU A 159 -22.57 -11.63 4.85
C GLU A 159 -21.53 -12.68 5.24
N ASP A 160 -21.31 -13.69 4.41
CA ASP A 160 -20.29 -14.72 4.62
C ASP A 160 -18.88 -14.13 4.59
N TYR A 161 -18.63 -13.19 3.68
CA TYR A 161 -17.36 -12.48 3.57
C TYR A 161 -17.05 -11.68 4.84
N LYS A 162 -18.06 -10.97 5.38
CA LYS A 162 -17.94 -10.24 6.65
C LYS A 162 -17.65 -11.20 7.80
N ALA A 163 -18.41 -12.28 7.92
CA ALA A 163 -18.21 -13.28 8.97
C ALA A 163 -16.81 -13.92 8.91
N SER A 164 -16.32 -14.21 7.69
CA SER A 164 -14.99 -14.75 7.46
C SER A 164 -13.89 -13.77 7.90
N THR A 165 -14.03 -12.48 7.56
CA THR A 165 -13.05 -11.46 7.98
C THR A 165 -13.06 -11.22 9.48
N GLU A 166 -14.23 -11.24 10.11
CA GLU A 166 -14.35 -11.14 11.56
C GLU A 166 -13.72 -12.35 12.26
N PHE A 167 -13.92 -13.56 11.72
CA PHE A 167 -13.31 -14.78 12.25
C PHE A 167 -11.79 -14.72 12.19
N VAL A 168 -11.19 -14.39 11.04
CA VAL A 168 -9.73 -14.29 10.88
C VAL A 168 -9.14 -13.24 11.81
N ASN A 169 -9.77 -12.07 11.93
CA ASN A 169 -9.28 -11.01 12.80
C ASN A 169 -9.39 -11.35 14.31
N ALA A 170 -10.31 -12.21 14.69
CA ALA A 170 -10.48 -12.67 16.07
C ALA A 170 -9.57 -13.85 16.43
N ASN A 171 -9.01 -14.56 15.42
CA ASN A 171 -8.23 -15.79 15.60
C ASN A 171 -6.87 -15.69 14.89
N VAL A 172 -6.15 -14.60 15.15
CA VAL A 172 -4.87 -14.28 14.47
C VAL A 172 -3.76 -15.29 14.79
N ASP A 173 -3.88 -16.03 15.90
CA ASP A 173 -2.87 -17.00 16.38
C ASP A 173 -3.12 -18.43 15.87
N GLU A 174 -4.19 -18.68 15.11
CA GLU A 174 -4.50 -19.97 14.47
C GLU A 174 -4.03 -20.02 13.02
#